data_09bf7e4f2c14b7bd90384d588065ad16
#
_entry.id   09bf7e4f2c14b7bd90384d588065ad16
#
_cell.length_a   1.000
_cell.length_b   1.000
_cell.length_c   1.000
_cell.angle_alpha   90.00
_cell.angle_beta   90.00
_cell.angle_gamma   90.00
#
_symmetry.space_group_name_H-M   'P 1'
#
loop_
_entity.id
_entity.type
_entity.pdbx_description
1 polymer ?
#
loop_
_entity_poly.entity_id
_entity_poly.type
_entity_poly.pdbx_seq_one_letter_code
_entity_poly.pdbx_strand_id
1 'polypeptide(L)'
;MKRTGSKSVRALAAVAAIVSLFALQTVPANAGGVDFRKAVPGSGKGLTIGLIGLDDAIGFGKDVHDSIAREAKKAGATLIFCDGKLKADLALACAKTFKLKKVQGYANFNAVADAAPAICKAGPQVPVIAIDIEQDPCQAAFMGADNANAGATTGKALGEYFKKNFNCEYDAFISLEDYGVGIANELRMGGYRSGFASVCGAIPADKLKKYDAGRLDKALEVMPAALTTLPGKSKIIVVAINDQGIQGAFSAAKQVGREKDIYAGSQGAEKSVWCDIKNNDHWIGATAYFPERYGEIVVPYLIDLIKGKKVPFQLKVKHIAINGGNIEKYFGKISC
;
A
#
# COMPACT_ATOMS: atom_id res chain seq x y z
N MET A 1 63.33 71.52 7.58
CA MET A 1 63.70 70.19 7.11
C MET A 1 63.59 69.23 8.34
N LYS A 2 62.53 68.49 8.51
CA LYS A 2 62.51 67.27 9.30
C LYS A 2 61.29 66.40 8.82
N ARG A 3 61.66 65.27 8.28
CA ARG A 3 60.71 64.23 7.85
C ARG A 3 60.24 63.49 9.08
N THR A 4 58.93 63.37 9.28
CA THR A 4 58.29 62.44 10.25
C THR A 4 57.62 61.32 9.50
N GLY A 5 58.10 60.09 9.71
CA GLY A 5 57.55 58.89 9.10
C GLY A 5 56.32 58.40 9.87
N SER A 6 55.30 58.18 9.13
CA SER A 6 54.06 57.50 9.62
C SER A 6 54.22 56.00 9.51
N LYS A 7 54.09 55.29 10.66
CA LYS A 7 54.01 53.83 10.74
C LYS A 7 52.57 53.45 10.59
N SER A 8 52.21 52.84 9.47
CA SER A 8 50.90 52.19 9.25
C SER A 8 50.84 50.84 9.97
N VAL A 9 50.00 50.76 10.95
CA VAL A 9 49.61 49.49 11.59
C VAL A 9 48.54 48.82 10.76
N ARG A 10 48.88 47.69 10.15
CA ARG A 10 47.91 46.83 9.46
C ARG A 10 47.23 45.94 10.49
N ALA A 11 45.94 46.20 10.79
CA ALA A 11 45.09 45.30 11.53
C ALA A 11 44.62 44.16 10.61
N LEU A 12 45.05 42.94 10.89
CA LEU A 12 44.45 41.72 10.30
C LEU A 12 43.11 41.43 10.99
N ALA A 13 42.03 41.63 10.27
CA ALA A 13 40.73 41.13 10.70
C ALA A 13 40.63 39.66 10.31
N ALA A 14 40.67 38.77 11.30
CA ALA A 14 40.37 37.36 11.13
C ALA A 14 38.83 37.18 11.05
N VAL A 15 38.33 36.89 9.84
CA VAL A 15 36.93 36.50 9.63
C VAL A 15 36.81 35.02 9.99
N ALA A 16 36.31 34.71 11.16
CA ALA A 16 35.89 33.34 11.54
C ALA A 16 34.61 33.00 10.82
N ALA A 17 34.69 32.21 9.77
CA ALA A 17 33.53 31.61 9.10
C ALA A 17 32.96 30.50 10.00
N ILE A 18 31.84 30.79 10.67
CA ILE A 18 31.04 29.77 11.36
C ILE A 18 30.27 28.97 10.30
N VAL A 19 30.84 27.83 9.91
CA VAL A 19 30.13 26.84 9.12
C VAL A 19 29.15 26.12 10.06
N SER A 20 27.89 26.58 10.06
CA SER A 20 26.79 25.87 10.73
C SER A 20 26.52 24.58 9.96
N LEU A 21 27.05 23.46 10.44
CA LEU A 21 26.62 22.13 10.01
C LEU A 21 25.15 21.97 10.44
N PHE A 22 24.22 22.21 9.55
CA PHE A 22 22.88 21.65 9.65
C PHE A 22 23.04 20.15 9.47
N ALA A 23 23.12 19.41 10.56
CA ALA A 23 22.91 17.99 10.56
C ALA A 23 21.44 17.78 10.07
N LEU A 24 21.26 17.39 8.80
CA LEU A 24 20.02 16.77 8.36
C LEU A 24 19.86 15.54 9.26
N GLN A 25 19.03 15.68 10.28
CA GLN A 25 18.49 14.51 10.99
C GLN A 25 17.60 13.81 9.97
N THR A 26 18.15 12.82 9.27
CA THR A 26 17.39 11.82 8.56
C THR A 26 16.58 11.10 9.65
N VAL A 27 15.32 11.50 9.82
CA VAL A 27 14.34 10.70 10.54
C VAL A 27 14.36 9.36 9.80
N PRO A 28 14.70 8.24 10.46
CA PRO A 28 14.62 6.96 9.80
C PRO A 28 13.18 6.82 9.33
N ALA A 29 12.96 6.73 8.03
CA ALA A 29 11.70 6.29 7.49
C ALA A 29 11.44 4.94 8.15
N ASN A 30 10.45 4.88 9.04
CA ASN A 30 10.03 3.65 9.68
C ASN A 30 9.57 2.73 8.53
N ALA A 31 10.44 1.86 8.06
CA ALA A 31 10.17 0.89 7.00
C ALA A 31 9.20 -0.22 7.47
N GLY A 32 8.60 -0.05 8.63
CA GLY A 32 7.55 -0.89 9.17
C GLY A 32 6.32 -0.02 9.43
N GLY A 33 5.20 -0.33 8.74
CA GLY A 33 3.92 0.35 8.97
C GLY A 33 3.50 0.34 10.45
N VAL A 34 2.39 1.00 10.77
CA VAL A 34 1.83 1.01 12.12
C VAL A 34 1.26 -0.37 12.46
N ASP A 35 1.37 -0.74 13.74
CA ASP A 35 0.76 -1.99 14.21
C ASP A 35 -0.77 -1.88 14.23
N PHE A 36 -1.44 -2.97 13.90
CA PHE A 36 -2.87 -3.10 14.07
C PHE A 36 -3.22 -3.01 15.56
N ARG A 37 -4.04 -2.04 15.92
CA ARG A 37 -4.42 -1.72 17.28
C ARG A 37 -5.94 -1.78 17.43
N LYS A 38 -6.44 -2.86 18.00
CA LYS A 38 -7.89 -2.99 18.26
C LYS A 38 -8.38 -1.84 19.14
N ALA A 39 -9.57 -1.33 18.84
CA ALA A 39 -10.18 -0.29 19.64
C ALA A 39 -10.35 -0.75 21.10
N VAL A 40 -10.06 0.14 22.04
CA VAL A 40 -10.30 -0.10 23.47
C VAL A 40 -11.80 0.03 23.74
N PRO A 41 -12.44 -0.97 24.38
CA PRO A 41 -13.87 -0.91 24.71
C PRO A 41 -14.23 0.39 25.46
N GLY A 42 -15.26 1.08 24.97
CA GLY A 42 -15.73 2.34 25.58
C GLY A 42 -14.90 3.59 25.23
N SER A 43 -13.77 3.46 24.54
CA SER A 43 -12.90 4.60 24.18
C SER A 43 -13.59 5.67 23.33
N GLY A 44 -14.60 5.29 22.57
CA GLY A 44 -15.42 6.16 21.71
C GLY A 44 -16.82 6.42 22.23
N LYS A 45 -17.11 6.12 23.52
CA LYS A 45 -18.45 6.33 24.10
C LYS A 45 -18.89 7.79 23.95
N GLY A 46 -20.08 7.99 23.38
CA GLY A 46 -20.64 9.31 23.13
C GLY A 46 -20.12 10.00 21.85
N LEU A 47 -19.20 9.38 21.12
CA LEU A 47 -18.73 9.90 19.83
C LEU A 47 -19.64 9.39 18.70
N THR A 48 -19.91 10.28 17.74
CA THR A 48 -20.46 9.95 16.43
C THR A 48 -19.38 10.18 15.39
N ILE A 49 -19.00 9.13 14.67
CA ILE A 49 -17.97 9.17 13.63
C ILE A 49 -18.57 8.82 12.27
N GLY A 50 -17.96 9.31 11.19
CA GLY A 50 -18.39 9.04 9.82
C GLY A 50 -17.45 8.10 9.08
N LEU A 51 -17.97 7.40 8.06
CA LEU A 51 -17.19 6.74 7.03
C LEU A 51 -17.81 7.02 5.67
N ILE A 52 -17.06 7.72 4.80
CA ILE A 52 -17.34 7.70 3.36
C ILE A 52 -16.66 6.43 2.83
N GLY A 53 -17.48 5.45 2.41
CA GLY A 53 -16.99 4.19 1.85
C GLY A 53 -16.57 4.32 0.39
N LEU A 54 -15.75 3.38 -0.07
CA LEU A 54 -15.32 3.27 -1.46
C LEU A 54 -16.49 2.83 -2.35
N ASP A 55 -16.94 1.60 -2.15
CA ASP A 55 -18.10 0.94 -2.75
C ASP A 55 -18.27 -0.43 -2.07
N ASP A 56 -19.40 -0.68 -1.44
CA ASP A 56 -19.68 -1.96 -0.77
C ASP A 56 -19.95 -3.13 -1.75
N ALA A 57 -20.10 -2.85 -3.03
CA ALA A 57 -20.15 -3.89 -4.07
C ALA A 57 -18.74 -4.46 -4.39
N ILE A 58 -17.68 -3.78 -3.97
CA ILE A 58 -16.29 -4.21 -4.14
C ILE A 58 -15.84 -4.88 -2.84
N GLY A 59 -15.33 -6.13 -2.91
CA GLY A 59 -14.91 -6.90 -1.74
C GLY A 59 -13.96 -6.15 -0.82
N PHE A 60 -12.92 -5.49 -1.37
CA PHE A 60 -11.99 -4.68 -0.61
C PHE A 60 -12.68 -3.52 0.14
N GLY A 61 -13.56 -2.76 -0.54
CA GLY A 61 -14.33 -1.66 0.05
C GLY A 61 -15.21 -2.13 1.19
N LYS A 62 -15.91 -3.27 0.97
CA LYS A 62 -16.75 -3.88 1.97
C LYS A 62 -15.97 -4.37 3.19
N ASP A 63 -14.83 -5.02 3.01
CA ASP A 63 -13.99 -5.50 4.12
C ASP A 63 -13.47 -4.34 4.97
N VAL A 64 -13.10 -3.22 4.35
CA VAL A 64 -12.72 -1.98 5.05
C VAL A 64 -13.91 -1.43 5.85
N HIS A 65 -15.10 -1.33 5.26
CA HIS A 65 -16.31 -0.88 5.94
C HIS A 65 -16.63 -1.78 7.15
N ASP A 66 -16.73 -3.09 6.94
CA ASP A 66 -17.06 -4.06 7.99
C ASP A 66 -16.05 -4.01 9.14
N SER A 67 -14.78 -3.82 8.83
CA SER A 67 -13.70 -3.67 9.81
C SER A 67 -13.87 -2.40 10.65
N ILE A 68 -14.13 -1.26 10.01
CA ILE A 68 -14.35 0.01 10.71
C ILE A 68 -15.61 -0.06 11.56
N ALA A 69 -16.70 -0.64 11.05
CA ALA A 69 -17.95 -0.80 11.77
C ALA A 69 -17.76 -1.68 13.02
N ARG A 70 -17.03 -2.77 12.91
CA ARG A 70 -16.71 -3.67 14.03
C ARG A 70 -15.91 -2.95 15.12
N GLU A 71 -14.86 -2.22 14.74
CA GLU A 71 -14.02 -1.52 15.71
C GLU A 71 -14.73 -0.29 16.32
N ALA A 72 -15.57 0.43 15.54
CA ALA A 72 -16.41 1.52 16.06
C ALA A 72 -17.41 1.01 17.12
N LYS A 73 -18.11 -0.10 16.83
CA LYS A 73 -19.00 -0.77 17.79
C LYS A 73 -18.26 -1.16 19.07
N LYS A 74 -17.08 -1.76 18.95
CA LYS A 74 -16.23 -2.13 20.09
C LYS A 74 -15.80 -0.93 20.92
N ALA A 75 -15.46 0.18 20.26
CA ALA A 75 -15.15 1.44 20.92
C ALA A 75 -16.36 2.08 21.61
N GLY A 76 -17.58 1.66 21.32
CA GLY A 76 -18.83 2.28 21.78
C GLY A 76 -19.14 3.60 21.06
N ALA A 77 -18.58 3.82 19.87
CA ALA A 77 -18.90 4.95 19.00
C ALA A 77 -20.08 4.63 18.08
N THR A 78 -20.88 5.64 17.74
CA THR A 78 -21.89 5.54 16.70
C THR A 78 -21.23 5.79 15.34
N LEU A 79 -21.29 4.81 14.43
CA LEU A 79 -20.80 4.98 13.05
C LEU A 79 -21.95 5.41 12.14
N ILE A 80 -21.75 6.45 11.37
CA ILE A 80 -22.57 6.84 10.22
C ILE A 80 -21.81 6.44 8.96
N PHE A 81 -22.26 5.37 8.32
CA PHE A 81 -21.72 4.93 7.03
C PHE A 81 -22.47 5.60 5.87
N CYS A 82 -21.72 5.98 4.84
CA CYS A 82 -22.26 6.52 3.61
C CYS A 82 -21.42 6.02 2.42
N ASP A 83 -22.03 5.22 1.55
CA ASP A 83 -21.35 4.60 0.42
C ASP A 83 -21.11 5.61 -0.72
N GLY A 84 -19.84 5.85 -1.05
CA GLY A 84 -19.42 6.74 -2.12
C GLY A 84 -19.58 6.17 -3.52
N LYS A 85 -19.66 4.83 -3.67
CA LYS A 85 -19.86 4.10 -4.93
C LYS A 85 -18.95 4.56 -6.07
N LEU A 86 -17.68 4.84 -5.74
CA LEU A 86 -16.68 5.37 -6.67
C LEU A 86 -17.08 6.72 -7.33
N LYS A 87 -18.06 7.46 -6.78
CA LYS A 87 -18.61 8.68 -7.38
C LYS A 87 -18.38 9.90 -6.52
N ALA A 88 -17.79 10.94 -7.12
CA ALA A 88 -17.48 12.19 -6.43
C ALA A 88 -18.72 12.91 -5.87
N ASP A 89 -19.84 12.90 -6.59
CA ASP A 89 -21.10 13.53 -6.19
C ASP A 89 -21.72 12.82 -4.98
N LEU A 90 -21.65 11.51 -4.91
CA LEU A 90 -22.11 10.74 -3.75
C LEU A 90 -21.20 10.97 -2.53
N ALA A 91 -19.87 10.97 -2.69
CA ALA A 91 -18.94 11.30 -1.62
C ALA A 91 -19.17 12.72 -1.09
N LEU A 92 -19.46 13.69 -1.96
CA LEU A 92 -19.85 15.06 -1.59
C LEU A 92 -21.16 15.09 -0.78
N ALA A 93 -22.17 14.31 -1.19
CA ALA A 93 -23.44 14.18 -0.46
C ALA A 93 -23.23 13.55 0.92
N CYS A 94 -22.34 12.57 1.03
CA CYS A 94 -21.94 11.97 2.30
C CYS A 94 -21.34 13.01 3.27
N ALA A 95 -20.41 13.84 2.78
CA ALA A 95 -19.79 14.89 3.59
C ALA A 95 -20.83 15.92 4.11
N LYS A 96 -21.79 16.34 3.27
CA LYS A 96 -22.92 17.19 3.69
C LYS A 96 -23.77 16.51 4.77
N THR A 97 -24.04 15.21 4.62
CA THR A 97 -24.79 14.42 5.61
C THR A 97 -24.05 14.38 6.95
N PHE A 98 -22.71 14.20 6.92
CA PHE A 98 -21.89 14.20 8.15
C PHE A 98 -21.93 15.55 8.87
N LYS A 99 -21.95 16.67 8.12
CA LYS A 99 -22.14 18.01 8.69
C LYS A 99 -23.50 18.16 9.37
N LEU A 100 -24.58 17.72 8.74
CA LEU A 100 -25.92 17.73 9.31
C LEU A 100 -26.05 16.86 10.56
N LYS A 101 -25.41 15.70 10.54
CA LYS A 101 -25.40 14.74 11.66
C LYS A 101 -24.38 15.07 12.75
N LYS A 102 -23.63 16.17 12.60
CA LYS A 102 -22.63 16.68 13.56
C LYS A 102 -21.61 15.61 13.96
N VAL A 103 -21.10 14.84 13.00
CA VAL A 103 -20.02 13.87 13.28
C VAL A 103 -18.79 14.62 13.81
N GLN A 104 -18.06 13.98 14.73
CA GLN A 104 -16.91 14.58 15.42
C GLN A 104 -15.57 14.23 14.77
N GLY A 105 -15.58 13.34 13.79
CA GLY A 105 -14.47 12.96 12.93
C GLY A 105 -14.94 11.93 11.91
N TYR A 106 -14.24 11.77 10.81
CA TYR A 106 -14.61 10.74 9.83
C TYR A 106 -13.42 10.17 9.07
N ALA A 107 -13.60 8.96 8.57
CA ALA A 107 -12.71 8.34 7.60
C ALA A 107 -13.25 8.60 6.20
N ASN A 108 -12.36 8.89 5.25
CA ASN A 108 -12.74 9.22 3.88
C ASN A 108 -12.02 8.30 2.89
N PHE A 109 -12.78 7.39 2.28
CA PHE A 109 -12.31 6.49 1.23
C PHE A 109 -12.92 6.87 -0.13
N ASN A 110 -12.99 8.17 -0.42
CA ASN A 110 -13.43 8.65 -1.72
C ASN A 110 -12.42 8.28 -2.82
N ALA A 111 -12.93 7.67 -3.90
CA ALA A 111 -12.10 7.19 -5.01
C ALA A 111 -11.56 8.31 -5.92
N VAL A 112 -12.18 9.48 -5.92
CA VAL A 112 -11.89 10.58 -6.84
C VAL A 112 -11.09 11.67 -6.12
N ALA A 113 -9.77 11.59 -6.18
CA ALA A 113 -8.86 12.51 -5.47
C ALA A 113 -9.16 13.99 -5.78
N ASP A 114 -9.43 14.33 -7.03
CA ASP A 114 -9.71 15.71 -7.47
C ASP A 114 -10.99 16.30 -6.84
N ALA A 115 -11.88 15.45 -6.31
CA ALA A 115 -13.08 15.90 -5.59
C ALA A 115 -12.80 16.24 -4.12
N ALA A 116 -11.64 15.88 -3.58
CA ALA A 116 -11.33 16.07 -2.17
C ALA A 116 -11.50 17.52 -1.67
N PRO A 117 -11.04 18.57 -2.37
CA PRO A 117 -11.24 19.96 -1.91
C PRO A 117 -12.72 20.33 -1.75
N ALA A 118 -13.58 19.88 -2.68
CA ALA A 118 -15.02 20.15 -2.63
C ALA A 118 -15.69 19.37 -1.47
N ILE A 119 -15.31 18.11 -1.27
CA ILE A 119 -15.78 17.26 -0.18
C ILE A 119 -15.37 17.87 1.17
N CYS A 120 -14.11 18.29 1.31
CA CYS A 120 -13.61 18.97 2.49
C CYS A 120 -14.40 20.22 2.85
N LYS A 121 -14.67 21.08 1.85
CA LYS A 121 -15.44 22.32 2.04
C LYS A 121 -16.90 22.05 2.44
N ALA A 122 -17.49 20.99 1.89
CA ALA A 122 -18.89 20.64 2.17
C ALA A 122 -19.07 19.95 3.52
N GLY A 123 -18.06 19.24 3.98
CA GLY A 123 -18.08 18.45 5.22
C GLY A 123 -17.99 19.28 6.50
N PRO A 124 -18.08 18.63 7.67
CA PRO A 124 -17.78 19.26 8.95
C PRO A 124 -16.27 19.53 9.07
N GLN A 125 -15.90 20.60 9.78
CA GLN A 125 -14.50 20.93 10.07
C GLN A 125 -14.03 20.15 11.31
N VAL A 126 -13.73 18.87 11.11
CA VAL A 126 -13.35 17.89 12.13
C VAL A 126 -12.18 17.05 11.63
N PRO A 127 -11.48 16.29 12.49
CA PRO A 127 -10.40 15.40 12.02
C PRO A 127 -10.87 14.40 10.96
N VAL A 128 -10.07 14.26 9.90
CA VAL A 128 -10.31 13.34 8.78
C VAL A 128 -9.12 12.40 8.65
N ILE A 129 -9.37 11.09 8.57
CA ILE A 129 -8.38 10.12 8.12
C ILE A 129 -8.71 9.75 6.68
N ALA A 130 -7.82 10.08 5.74
CA ALA A 130 -7.90 9.60 4.37
C ALA A 130 -7.53 8.11 4.30
N ILE A 131 -8.25 7.32 3.50
CA ILE A 131 -7.97 5.90 3.29
C ILE A 131 -7.52 5.68 1.85
N ASP A 132 -6.33 5.12 1.67
CA ASP A 132 -5.67 4.71 0.42
C ASP A 132 -5.53 5.80 -0.66
N ILE A 133 -6.35 6.84 -0.64
CA ILE A 133 -6.36 7.95 -1.59
C ILE A 133 -6.33 9.25 -0.80
N GLU A 134 -5.38 10.11 -1.10
CA GLU A 134 -5.23 11.39 -0.40
C GLU A 134 -6.46 12.27 -0.54
N GLN A 135 -6.83 12.95 0.54
CA GLN A 135 -8.03 13.77 0.66
C GLN A 135 -7.65 15.21 1.09
N ASP A 136 -6.67 15.79 0.42
CA ASP A 136 -6.26 17.17 0.68
C ASP A 136 -7.40 18.18 0.35
N PRO A 137 -7.50 19.27 1.12
CA PRO A 137 -6.60 19.73 2.18
C PRO A 137 -7.06 19.36 3.60
N CYS A 138 -8.07 18.52 3.81
CA CYS A 138 -8.66 18.31 5.13
C CYS A 138 -8.17 17.08 5.88
N GLN A 139 -7.31 16.26 5.29
CA GLN A 139 -6.81 15.07 5.97
C GLN A 139 -5.85 15.42 7.11
N ALA A 140 -6.17 14.95 8.31
CA ALA A 140 -5.31 15.04 9.49
C ALA A 140 -4.31 13.88 9.57
N ALA A 141 -4.64 12.75 8.93
CA ALA A 141 -3.76 11.61 8.74
C ALA A 141 -4.16 10.84 7.47
N PHE A 142 -3.20 10.11 6.92
CA PHE A 142 -3.37 9.22 5.77
C PHE A 142 -3.13 7.77 6.21
N MET A 143 -4.11 6.90 5.99
CA MET A 143 -4.02 5.47 6.24
C MET A 143 -4.06 4.73 4.91
N GLY A 144 -3.11 3.83 4.66
CA GLY A 144 -3.10 3.10 3.41
C GLY A 144 -1.88 2.23 3.20
N ALA A 145 -1.80 1.65 2.02
CA ALA A 145 -0.69 0.81 1.61
C ALA A 145 0.60 1.61 1.41
N ASP A 146 1.72 1.02 1.81
CA ASP A 146 3.04 1.42 1.32
C ASP A 146 3.33 0.63 0.04
N ASN A 147 2.90 1.17 -1.09
CA ASN A 147 2.96 0.46 -2.38
C ASN A 147 4.37 0.00 -2.77
N ALA A 148 5.39 0.82 -2.52
CA ALA A 148 6.78 0.46 -2.81
C ALA A 148 7.26 -0.68 -1.90
N ASN A 149 7.00 -0.57 -0.59
CA ASN A 149 7.34 -1.61 0.38
C ASN A 149 6.52 -2.88 0.17
N ALA A 150 5.26 -2.76 -0.24
CA ALA A 150 4.42 -3.91 -0.58
C ALA A 150 5.04 -4.75 -1.71
N GLY A 151 5.43 -4.09 -2.81
CA GLY A 151 6.15 -4.75 -3.89
C GLY A 151 7.49 -5.35 -3.44
N ALA A 152 8.28 -4.58 -2.68
CA ALA A 152 9.58 -5.02 -2.18
C ALA A 152 9.48 -6.25 -1.27
N THR A 153 8.41 -6.34 -0.46
CA THR A 153 8.17 -7.48 0.45
C THR A 153 8.04 -8.79 -0.32
N THR A 154 7.18 -8.86 -1.33
CA THR A 154 7.05 -10.07 -2.16
C THR A 154 8.25 -10.24 -3.11
N GLY A 155 8.82 -9.15 -3.64
CA GLY A 155 10.03 -9.23 -4.45
C GLY A 155 11.20 -9.87 -3.70
N LYS A 156 11.38 -9.51 -2.44
CA LYS A 156 12.38 -10.12 -1.55
C LYS A 156 12.09 -11.60 -1.29
N ALA A 157 10.83 -11.96 -1.03
CA ALA A 157 10.43 -13.36 -0.84
C ALA A 157 10.74 -14.22 -2.07
N LEU A 158 10.45 -13.71 -3.28
CA LEU A 158 10.86 -14.34 -4.54
C LEU A 158 12.38 -14.48 -4.65
N GLY A 159 13.13 -13.42 -4.32
CA GLY A 159 14.60 -13.47 -4.33
C GLY A 159 15.16 -14.52 -3.36
N GLU A 160 14.62 -14.58 -2.13
CA GLU A 160 15.01 -15.57 -1.13
C GLU A 160 14.70 -17.02 -1.59
N TYR A 161 13.53 -17.20 -2.20
CA TYR A 161 13.15 -18.50 -2.78
C TYR A 161 14.11 -18.92 -3.91
N PHE A 162 14.40 -18.02 -4.84
CA PHE A 162 15.29 -18.29 -5.98
C PHE A 162 16.74 -18.47 -5.53
N LYS A 163 17.20 -17.75 -4.54
CA LYS A 163 18.53 -17.94 -3.95
C LYS A 163 18.67 -19.32 -3.34
N LYS A 164 17.66 -19.74 -2.57
CA LYS A 164 17.67 -21.04 -1.87
C LYS A 164 17.60 -22.22 -2.83
N ASN A 165 16.73 -22.16 -3.84
CA ASN A 165 16.39 -23.31 -4.67
C ASN A 165 17.14 -23.35 -6.01
N PHE A 166 17.58 -22.20 -6.52
CA PHE A 166 18.17 -22.06 -7.85
C PHE A 166 19.42 -21.19 -7.87
N ASN A 167 20.03 -20.88 -6.73
CA ASN A 167 21.21 -20.00 -6.64
C ASN A 167 21.03 -18.67 -7.42
N CYS A 168 19.84 -18.09 -7.35
CA CYS A 168 19.42 -16.90 -8.10
C CYS A 168 19.38 -17.05 -9.63
N GLU A 169 19.44 -18.29 -10.16
CA GLU A 169 19.24 -18.53 -11.59
C GLU A 169 17.77 -18.49 -11.96
N TYR A 170 17.42 -17.72 -12.98
CA TYR A 170 16.09 -17.66 -13.58
C TYR A 170 16.18 -17.37 -15.08
N ASP A 171 15.15 -17.72 -15.82
CA ASP A 171 15.11 -17.58 -17.27
C ASP A 171 14.52 -16.26 -17.71
N ALA A 172 13.43 -15.81 -17.06
CA ALA A 172 12.77 -14.55 -17.34
C ALA A 172 12.08 -13.99 -16.09
N PHE A 173 11.87 -12.69 -16.08
CA PHE A 173 11.08 -11.94 -15.10
C PHE A 173 9.94 -11.22 -15.83
N ILE A 174 8.73 -11.77 -15.73
CA ILE A 174 7.52 -11.22 -16.35
C ILE A 174 6.81 -10.33 -15.34
N SER A 175 6.54 -9.09 -15.73
CA SER A 175 5.87 -8.05 -14.93
C SER A 175 4.52 -7.75 -15.56
N LEU A 176 3.43 -8.20 -14.93
CA LEU A 176 2.05 -7.95 -15.33
C LEU A 176 1.57 -6.67 -14.64
N GLU A 177 1.64 -5.59 -15.38
CA GLU A 177 1.41 -4.21 -14.91
C GLU A 177 -0.03 -3.77 -15.22
N ASP A 178 -0.54 -2.75 -14.56
CA ASP A 178 -1.76 -2.02 -14.94
C ASP A 178 -1.41 -0.54 -15.01
N TYR A 179 -1.08 -0.06 -16.19
CA TYR A 179 -0.65 1.33 -16.39
C TYR A 179 -1.78 2.33 -16.08
N GLY A 180 -3.04 1.88 -16.13
CA GLY A 180 -4.20 2.71 -15.84
C GLY A 180 -4.27 3.21 -14.38
N VAL A 181 -3.58 2.53 -13.44
CA VAL A 181 -3.55 2.94 -12.04
C VAL A 181 -2.36 3.85 -11.68
N GLY A 182 -1.60 4.30 -12.69
CA GLY A 182 -0.58 5.35 -12.57
C GLY A 182 0.52 5.04 -11.55
N ILE A 183 0.78 6.00 -10.64
CA ILE A 183 1.90 5.92 -9.70
C ILE A 183 1.87 4.67 -8.80
N ALA A 184 0.69 4.14 -8.50
CA ALA A 184 0.58 2.91 -7.70
C ALA A 184 1.18 1.70 -8.44
N ASN A 185 0.99 1.61 -9.77
CA ASN A 185 1.65 0.61 -10.60
C ASN A 185 3.18 0.77 -10.54
N GLU A 186 3.69 1.96 -10.76
CA GLU A 186 5.13 2.22 -10.76
C GLU A 186 5.78 1.83 -9.44
N LEU A 187 5.16 2.21 -8.32
CA LEU A 187 5.66 1.92 -6.97
C LEU A 187 5.62 0.41 -6.67
N ARG A 188 4.49 -0.26 -6.95
CA ARG A 188 4.33 -1.71 -6.70
C ARG A 188 5.31 -2.52 -7.54
N MET A 189 5.32 -2.29 -8.85
CA MET A 189 6.14 -3.06 -9.78
C MET A 189 7.62 -2.72 -9.66
N GLY A 190 7.97 -1.45 -9.37
CA GLY A 190 9.33 -1.04 -8.96
C GLY A 190 9.78 -1.71 -7.68
N GLY A 191 8.88 -1.81 -6.71
CA GLY A 191 9.09 -2.53 -5.46
C GLY A 191 9.47 -4.00 -5.67
N TYR A 192 8.75 -4.76 -6.48
CA TYR A 192 9.11 -6.15 -6.80
C TYR A 192 10.54 -6.27 -7.32
N ARG A 193 10.89 -5.41 -8.28
CA ARG A 193 12.23 -5.42 -8.88
C ARG A 193 13.31 -5.08 -7.86
N SER A 194 13.11 -4.07 -7.03
CA SER A 194 14.08 -3.67 -6.00
C SER A 194 14.19 -4.72 -4.88
N GLY A 195 13.07 -5.31 -4.45
CA GLY A 195 13.04 -6.37 -3.45
C GLY A 195 13.78 -7.63 -3.92
N PHE A 196 13.51 -8.09 -5.14
CA PHE A 196 14.23 -9.22 -5.76
C PHE A 196 15.72 -8.90 -5.91
N ALA A 197 16.04 -7.71 -6.42
CA ALA A 197 17.43 -7.29 -6.61
C ALA A 197 18.22 -7.20 -5.31
N SER A 198 17.58 -6.93 -4.18
CA SER A 198 18.25 -6.89 -2.87
C SER A 198 18.83 -8.25 -2.43
N VAL A 199 18.37 -9.35 -3.07
CA VAL A 199 18.80 -10.72 -2.75
C VAL A 199 19.61 -11.33 -3.90
N CYS A 200 19.13 -11.18 -5.15
CA CYS A 200 19.67 -11.83 -6.33
C CYS A 200 20.39 -10.90 -7.32
N GLY A 201 20.53 -9.62 -6.97
CA GLY A 201 21.13 -8.62 -7.87
C GLY A 201 20.12 -8.07 -8.88
N ALA A 202 20.56 -7.07 -9.65
CA ALA A 202 19.74 -6.38 -10.63
C ALA A 202 19.20 -7.33 -11.70
N ILE A 203 17.96 -7.14 -12.11
CA ILE A 203 17.32 -7.93 -13.17
C ILE A 203 17.89 -7.45 -14.52
N PRO A 204 18.56 -8.32 -15.30
CA PRO A 204 19.03 -7.98 -16.63
C PRO A 204 17.90 -7.55 -17.55
N ALA A 205 18.14 -6.54 -18.38
CA ALA A 205 17.11 -5.95 -19.25
C ALA A 205 16.53 -6.97 -20.27
N ASP A 206 17.34 -7.89 -20.74
CA ASP A 206 16.93 -8.97 -21.66
C ASP A 206 15.99 -9.97 -21.00
N LYS A 207 16.08 -10.16 -19.68
CA LYS A 207 15.20 -11.04 -18.90
C LYS A 207 13.91 -10.37 -18.45
N LEU A 208 13.85 -9.04 -18.39
CA LEU A 208 12.66 -8.30 -17.94
C LEU A 208 11.66 -8.13 -19.09
N LYS A 209 10.46 -8.68 -18.91
CA LYS A 209 9.33 -8.53 -19.85
C LYS A 209 8.16 -7.86 -19.12
N LYS A 210 7.68 -6.74 -19.65
CA LYS A 210 6.58 -5.97 -19.09
C LYS A 210 5.37 -6.02 -20.00
N TYR A 211 4.20 -6.26 -19.41
CA TYR A 211 2.93 -6.33 -20.16
C TYR A 211 1.86 -5.55 -19.38
N ASP A 212 1.00 -4.82 -20.08
CA ASP A 212 -0.22 -4.21 -19.52
C ASP A 212 -1.28 -5.30 -19.36
N ALA A 213 -1.12 -6.11 -18.33
CA ALA A 213 -1.87 -7.34 -18.11
C ALA A 213 -2.09 -7.63 -16.61
N GLY A 214 -2.23 -6.58 -15.78
CA GLY A 214 -2.44 -6.70 -14.34
C GLY A 214 -3.82 -7.25 -13.96
N ARG A 215 -4.78 -7.35 -14.88
CA ARG A 215 -6.12 -7.89 -14.65
C ARG A 215 -6.21 -9.35 -15.09
N LEU A 216 -7.15 -10.08 -14.50
CA LEU A 216 -7.34 -11.51 -14.79
C LEU A 216 -7.53 -11.80 -16.28
N ASP A 217 -8.45 -11.09 -16.94
CA ASP A 217 -8.76 -11.23 -18.35
C ASP A 217 -7.55 -10.91 -19.25
N LYS A 218 -6.84 -9.85 -18.93
CA LYS A 218 -5.63 -9.43 -19.65
C LYS A 218 -4.46 -10.40 -19.46
N ALA A 219 -4.28 -10.92 -18.26
CA ALA A 219 -3.26 -11.94 -18.00
C ALA A 219 -3.56 -13.25 -18.75
N LEU A 220 -4.85 -13.67 -18.81
CA LEU A 220 -5.29 -14.81 -19.62
C LEU A 220 -5.00 -14.63 -21.12
N GLU A 221 -5.15 -13.41 -21.64
CA GLU A 221 -4.88 -13.07 -23.04
C GLU A 221 -3.38 -13.09 -23.35
N VAL A 222 -2.56 -12.49 -22.49
CA VAL A 222 -1.14 -12.19 -22.78
C VAL A 222 -0.21 -13.35 -22.46
N MET A 223 -0.45 -14.09 -21.38
CA MET A 223 0.50 -15.09 -20.86
C MET A 223 0.78 -16.25 -21.81
N PRO A 224 -0.18 -16.82 -22.59
CA PRO A 224 0.14 -17.88 -23.55
C PRO A 224 1.17 -17.45 -24.58
N ALA A 225 1.01 -16.24 -25.15
CA ALA A 225 1.95 -15.69 -26.12
C ALA A 225 3.31 -15.41 -25.47
N ALA A 226 3.34 -14.82 -24.24
CA ALA A 226 4.56 -14.58 -23.50
C ALA A 226 5.35 -15.88 -23.24
N LEU A 227 4.68 -16.96 -22.84
CA LEU A 227 5.30 -18.27 -22.60
C LEU A 227 5.81 -18.92 -23.89
N THR A 228 5.15 -18.70 -25.03
CA THR A 228 5.62 -19.19 -26.34
C THR A 228 6.96 -18.58 -26.74
N THR A 229 7.28 -17.37 -26.30
CA THR A 229 8.60 -16.74 -26.53
C THR A 229 9.71 -17.33 -25.67
N LEU A 230 9.39 -18.23 -24.73
CA LEU A 230 10.29 -18.81 -23.77
C LEU A 230 10.26 -20.36 -23.86
N PRO A 231 10.57 -20.97 -25.02
CA PRO A 231 10.51 -22.42 -25.20
C PRO A 231 11.56 -23.11 -24.32
N GLY A 232 11.16 -24.18 -23.61
CA GLY A 232 12.05 -24.97 -22.76
C GLY A 232 12.55 -24.24 -21.49
N LYS A 233 12.06 -23.05 -21.19
CA LYS A 233 12.37 -22.29 -19.98
C LYS A 233 11.41 -22.68 -18.87
N SER A 234 11.92 -23.00 -17.68
CA SER A 234 11.12 -23.52 -16.56
C SER A 234 11.34 -22.78 -15.22
N LYS A 235 12.16 -21.74 -15.23
CA LYS A 235 12.40 -20.88 -14.05
C LYS A 235 11.93 -19.44 -14.36
N ILE A 236 10.63 -19.28 -14.60
CA ILE A 236 10.04 -18.01 -15.02
C ILE A 236 9.41 -17.35 -13.81
N ILE A 237 9.91 -16.18 -13.42
CA ILE A 237 9.30 -15.35 -12.39
C ILE A 237 8.16 -14.55 -13.01
N VAL A 238 6.99 -14.58 -12.40
CA VAL A 238 5.84 -13.76 -12.80
C VAL A 238 5.36 -12.94 -11.63
N VAL A 239 5.34 -11.62 -11.76
CA VAL A 239 4.77 -10.71 -10.76
C VAL A 239 3.62 -9.94 -11.35
N ALA A 240 2.59 -9.67 -10.55
CA ALA A 240 1.46 -8.86 -10.97
C ALA A 240 1.14 -7.78 -9.93
N ILE A 241 0.52 -6.70 -10.41
CA ILE A 241 0.11 -5.57 -9.57
C ILE A 241 -0.89 -5.97 -8.48
N ASN A 242 -1.62 -7.06 -8.67
CA ASN A 242 -2.62 -7.62 -7.75
C ASN A 242 -2.71 -9.15 -7.91
N ASP A 243 -3.59 -9.77 -7.12
CA ASP A 243 -3.78 -11.22 -7.11
C ASP A 243 -4.46 -11.73 -8.40
N GLN A 244 -5.38 -10.95 -8.98
CA GLN A 244 -6.13 -11.35 -10.16
C GLN A 244 -5.24 -11.54 -11.39
N GLY A 245 -4.19 -10.72 -11.54
CA GLY A 245 -3.18 -10.92 -12.59
C GLY A 245 -2.45 -12.25 -12.46
N ILE A 246 -2.14 -12.69 -11.24
CA ILE A 246 -1.51 -14.01 -11.02
C ILE A 246 -2.48 -15.16 -11.20
N GLN A 247 -3.76 -15.01 -10.81
CA GLN A 247 -4.79 -16.03 -11.15
C GLN A 247 -4.91 -16.23 -12.66
N GLY A 248 -4.95 -15.12 -13.42
CA GLY A 248 -4.96 -15.17 -14.88
C GLY A 248 -3.70 -15.83 -15.45
N ALA A 249 -2.52 -15.49 -14.89
CA ALA A 249 -1.25 -16.07 -15.33
C ALA A 249 -1.18 -17.59 -15.11
N PHE A 250 -1.56 -18.09 -13.93
CA PHE A 250 -1.61 -19.54 -13.68
C PHE A 250 -2.65 -20.24 -14.54
N SER A 251 -3.83 -19.65 -14.71
CA SER A 251 -4.89 -20.21 -15.56
C SER A 251 -4.43 -20.33 -17.01
N ALA A 252 -3.80 -19.30 -17.54
CA ALA A 252 -3.23 -19.31 -18.91
C ALA A 252 -2.09 -20.32 -19.04
N ALA A 253 -1.16 -20.36 -18.07
CA ALA A 253 -0.05 -21.32 -18.07
C ALA A 253 -0.56 -22.76 -18.04
N LYS A 254 -1.61 -23.04 -17.28
CA LYS A 254 -2.25 -24.37 -17.22
C LYS A 254 -2.85 -24.78 -18.56
N GLN A 255 -3.48 -23.85 -19.30
CA GLN A 255 -4.05 -24.16 -20.64
C GLN A 255 -3.00 -24.61 -21.64
N VAL A 256 -1.74 -24.18 -21.47
CA VAL A 256 -0.61 -24.57 -22.34
C VAL A 256 0.35 -25.58 -21.67
N GLY A 257 -0.05 -26.16 -20.52
CA GLY A 257 0.71 -27.18 -19.81
C GLY A 257 2.01 -26.70 -19.18
N ARG A 258 2.10 -25.40 -18.82
CA ARG A 258 3.31 -24.75 -18.31
C ARG A 258 3.16 -24.10 -16.93
N GLU A 259 2.16 -24.48 -16.16
CA GLU A 259 1.90 -23.92 -14.81
C GLU A 259 3.05 -24.19 -13.84
N LYS A 260 3.83 -25.25 -14.06
CA LYS A 260 5.01 -25.60 -13.24
C LYS A 260 6.28 -24.85 -13.64
N ASP A 261 6.25 -24.10 -14.74
CA ASP A 261 7.39 -23.32 -15.22
C ASP A 261 7.43 -21.94 -14.59
N ILE A 262 6.32 -21.47 -13.98
CA ILE A 262 6.19 -20.14 -13.42
C ILE A 262 6.21 -20.14 -11.90
N TYR A 263 6.87 -19.14 -11.31
CA TYR A 263 6.95 -18.86 -9.89
C TYR A 263 6.43 -17.44 -9.66
N ALA A 264 5.35 -17.33 -8.89
CA ALA A 264 4.56 -16.11 -8.89
C ALA A 264 4.63 -15.30 -7.60
N GLY A 265 4.49 -13.98 -7.77
CA GLY A 265 4.31 -13.04 -6.69
C GLY A 265 3.18 -12.05 -6.97
N SER A 266 2.29 -11.83 -5.99
CA SER A 266 1.16 -10.92 -6.10
C SER A 266 1.09 -9.92 -4.95
N GLN A 267 0.08 -9.06 -4.99
CA GLN A 267 -0.28 -8.11 -3.94
C GLN A 267 -1.78 -8.12 -3.71
N GLY A 268 -2.17 -8.12 -2.43
CA GLY A 268 -3.55 -8.21 -1.96
C GLY A 268 -3.66 -9.26 -0.87
N ALA A 269 -3.37 -10.50 -1.19
CA ALA A 269 -3.69 -11.70 -0.42
C ALA A 269 -5.19 -11.69 -0.05
N GLU A 270 -6.02 -11.37 -1.04
CA GLU A 270 -7.46 -11.25 -0.87
C GLU A 270 -8.11 -12.61 -0.62
N LYS A 271 -9.25 -12.61 0.06
CA LYS A 271 -9.97 -13.83 0.41
C LYS A 271 -10.30 -14.73 -0.78
N SER A 272 -10.53 -14.14 -1.95
CA SER A 272 -10.82 -14.84 -3.20
C SER A 272 -9.69 -15.76 -3.69
N VAL A 273 -8.44 -15.48 -3.28
CA VAL A 273 -7.25 -16.26 -3.70
C VAL A 273 -6.63 -17.10 -2.60
N TRP A 274 -7.22 -17.13 -1.39
CA TRP A 274 -6.62 -17.86 -0.27
C TRP A 274 -6.40 -19.35 -0.56
N CYS A 275 -7.35 -19.99 -1.25
CA CYS A 275 -7.20 -21.38 -1.64
C CYS A 275 -6.10 -21.59 -2.69
N ASP A 276 -5.99 -20.66 -3.63
CA ASP A 276 -4.93 -20.70 -4.64
C ASP A 276 -3.55 -20.56 -3.97
N ILE A 277 -3.38 -19.55 -3.10
CA ILE A 277 -2.13 -19.34 -2.35
C ILE A 277 -1.80 -20.54 -1.47
N LYS A 278 -2.81 -21.13 -0.78
CA LYS A 278 -2.61 -22.24 0.13
C LYS A 278 -2.15 -23.50 -0.58
N ASN A 279 -2.71 -23.80 -1.76
CA ASN A 279 -2.56 -25.07 -2.45
C ASN A 279 -1.57 -25.02 -3.63
N ASN A 280 -0.98 -23.87 -3.92
CA ASN A 280 -0.05 -23.71 -5.03
C ASN A 280 1.35 -23.32 -4.54
N ASP A 281 2.26 -24.28 -4.47
CA ASP A 281 3.65 -24.08 -4.03
C ASP A 281 4.46 -23.15 -4.95
N HIS A 282 3.96 -22.87 -6.16
CA HIS A 282 4.56 -21.91 -7.09
C HIS A 282 4.04 -20.48 -6.88
N TRP A 283 3.05 -20.27 -6.00
CA TRP A 283 2.68 -18.93 -5.54
C TRP A 283 3.56 -18.57 -4.33
N ILE A 284 4.74 -18.05 -4.62
CA ILE A 284 5.83 -17.86 -3.65
C ILE A 284 5.48 -16.80 -2.60
N GLY A 285 4.71 -15.79 -2.98
CA GLY A 285 4.27 -14.77 -2.06
C GLY A 285 3.16 -13.87 -2.60
N ALA A 286 2.26 -13.47 -1.70
CA ALA A 286 1.29 -12.42 -1.93
C ALA A 286 1.43 -11.40 -0.80
N THR A 287 1.75 -10.16 -1.09
CA THR A 287 1.83 -9.14 -0.03
C THR A 287 0.43 -8.81 0.47
N ALA A 288 0.15 -9.09 1.75
CA ALA A 288 -1.14 -8.81 2.36
C ALA A 288 -1.34 -7.32 2.64
N TYR A 289 -2.55 -6.85 2.38
CA TYR A 289 -3.02 -5.49 2.71
C TYR A 289 -3.94 -5.46 3.92
N PHE A 290 -4.59 -6.56 4.27
CA PHE A 290 -5.47 -6.71 5.43
C PHE A 290 -6.64 -5.71 5.46
N PRO A 291 -7.44 -5.54 4.39
CA PRO A 291 -8.57 -4.60 4.40
C PRO A 291 -9.55 -4.90 5.53
N GLU A 292 -9.71 -6.18 5.90
CA GLU A 292 -10.53 -6.64 7.01
C GLU A 292 -10.02 -6.19 8.40
N ARG A 293 -8.85 -5.53 8.45
CA ARG A 293 -8.23 -5.00 9.67
C ARG A 293 -8.00 -3.49 9.66
N TYR A 294 -8.40 -2.78 8.60
CA TYR A 294 -8.22 -1.32 8.51
C TYR A 294 -8.87 -0.58 9.69
N GLY A 295 -9.99 -1.09 10.20
CA GLY A 295 -10.64 -0.54 11.40
C GLY A 295 -9.75 -0.57 12.64
N GLU A 296 -8.82 -1.53 12.75
CA GLU A 296 -7.85 -1.62 13.86
C GLU A 296 -6.77 -0.51 13.80
N ILE A 297 -6.73 0.26 12.73
CA ILE A 297 -5.90 1.48 12.58
C ILE A 297 -6.81 2.71 12.61
N VAL A 298 -7.78 2.77 11.71
CA VAL A 298 -8.61 3.95 11.48
C VAL A 298 -9.34 4.38 12.76
N VAL A 299 -10.05 3.47 13.43
CA VAL A 299 -10.92 3.84 14.56
C VAL A 299 -10.13 4.34 15.78
N PRO A 300 -9.08 3.62 16.27
CA PRO A 300 -8.30 4.12 17.40
C PRO A 300 -7.60 5.47 17.13
N TYR A 301 -7.04 5.64 15.93
CA TYR A 301 -6.36 6.88 15.60
C TYR A 301 -7.34 8.04 15.36
N LEU A 302 -8.52 7.78 14.78
CA LEU A 302 -9.57 8.80 14.64
C LEU A 302 -10.08 9.26 16.01
N ILE A 303 -10.30 8.34 16.95
CA ILE A 303 -10.68 8.67 18.33
C ILE A 303 -9.58 9.49 19.01
N ASP A 304 -8.31 9.14 18.82
CA ASP A 304 -7.19 9.90 19.36
C ASP A 304 -7.15 11.34 18.79
N LEU A 305 -7.34 11.50 17.48
CA LEU A 305 -7.46 12.83 16.83
C LEU A 305 -8.62 13.65 17.38
N ILE A 306 -9.81 13.05 17.51
CA ILE A 306 -11.01 13.73 18.08
C ILE A 306 -10.74 14.22 19.51
N LYS A 307 -9.94 13.47 20.29
CA LYS A 307 -9.53 13.83 21.66
C LYS A 307 -8.32 14.78 21.71
N GLY A 308 -7.89 15.33 20.58
CA GLY A 308 -6.77 16.28 20.49
C GLY A 308 -5.39 15.67 20.69
N LYS A 309 -5.26 14.34 20.62
CA LYS A 309 -3.94 13.69 20.71
C LYS A 309 -3.19 13.79 19.38
N LYS A 310 -1.87 13.85 19.47
CA LYS A 310 -0.98 13.78 18.30
C LYS A 310 -0.96 12.36 17.77
N VAL A 311 -1.13 12.21 16.46
CA VAL A 311 -0.98 10.94 15.73
C VAL A 311 0.03 11.11 14.59
N PRO A 312 0.70 10.05 14.13
CA PRO A 312 1.51 10.11 12.92
C PRO A 312 0.63 10.49 11.72
N PHE A 313 1.14 11.35 10.83
CA PHE A 313 0.42 11.66 9.60
C PHE A 313 0.28 10.43 8.70
N GLN A 314 1.35 9.64 8.54
CA GLN A 314 1.36 8.41 7.74
C GLN A 314 1.06 7.19 8.63
N LEU A 315 -0.09 6.59 8.44
CA LEU A 315 -0.56 5.37 9.09
C LEU A 315 -0.46 4.20 8.12
N LYS A 316 0.75 3.89 7.65
CA LYS A 316 0.96 2.83 6.65
C LYS A 316 0.65 1.45 7.21
N VAL A 317 0.04 0.60 6.40
CA VAL A 317 -0.19 -0.82 6.73
C VAL A 317 1.14 -1.56 6.80
N LYS A 318 1.29 -2.43 7.79
CA LYS A 318 2.43 -3.33 7.88
C LYS A 318 2.24 -4.50 6.92
N HIS A 319 2.99 -4.49 5.85
CA HIS A 319 2.91 -5.52 4.82
C HIS A 319 3.66 -6.79 5.19
N ILE A 320 3.10 -7.94 4.82
CA ILE A 320 3.66 -9.28 5.08
C ILE A 320 3.50 -10.10 3.80
N ALA A 321 4.55 -10.80 3.39
CA ALA A 321 4.45 -11.78 2.32
C ALA A 321 3.75 -13.05 2.83
N ILE A 322 2.59 -13.35 2.26
CA ILE A 322 1.77 -14.53 2.54
C ILE A 322 2.07 -15.60 1.49
N ASN A 323 2.16 -16.85 1.94
CA ASN A 323 2.29 -18.03 1.08
C ASN A 323 1.56 -19.22 1.71
N GLY A 324 1.55 -20.39 1.05
CA GLY A 324 0.88 -21.58 1.56
C GLY A 324 1.32 -22.02 2.96
N GLY A 325 2.59 -21.77 3.31
CA GLY A 325 3.14 -22.15 4.60
C GLY A 325 2.76 -21.24 5.77
N ASN A 326 2.30 -20.01 5.52
CA ASN A 326 2.02 -19.07 6.58
C ASN A 326 0.60 -18.45 6.54
N ILE A 327 -0.18 -18.68 5.50
CA ILE A 327 -1.47 -18.03 5.30
C ILE A 327 -2.44 -18.25 6.47
N GLU A 328 -2.51 -19.48 7.01
CA GLU A 328 -3.42 -19.79 8.12
C GLU A 328 -2.99 -19.15 9.45
N LYS A 329 -1.73 -18.77 9.59
CA LYS A 329 -1.26 -18.00 10.75
C LYS A 329 -1.88 -16.60 10.79
N TYR A 330 -2.12 -15.99 9.62
CA TYR A 330 -2.60 -14.61 9.52
C TYR A 330 -4.11 -14.50 9.33
N PHE A 331 -4.71 -15.44 8.60
CA PHE A 331 -6.13 -15.41 8.25
C PHE A 331 -6.98 -16.49 8.94
N GLY A 332 -6.36 -17.34 9.77
CA GLY A 332 -7.05 -18.45 10.42
C GLY A 332 -7.21 -19.66 9.50
N LYS A 333 -7.94 -20.67 9.96
CA LYS A 333 -8.16 -21.91 9.20
C LYS A 333 -8.92 -21.64 7.90
N ILE A 334 -8.35 -22.09 6.79
CA ILE A 334 -8.91 -21.92 5.44
C ILE A 334 -9.41 -23.27 4.95
N SER A 335 -10.70 -23.31 4.62
CA SER A 335 -11.34 -24.48 4.03
C SER A 335 -11.35 -24.32 2.51
N CYS A 336 -10.65 -25.17 1.82
CA CYS A 336 -10.61 -25.31 0.37
C CYS A 336 -11.24 -26.66 -0.01
#